data_5fb5a1bcfc7a35a32ed2015db7915b1a
#
_entry.id   5fb5a1bcfc7a35a32ed2015db7915b1a
#
_cell.length_a   1.000
_cell.length_b   1.000
_cell.length_c   1.000
_cell.angle_alpha   90.00
_cell.angle_beta   90.00
_cell.angle_gamma   90.00
#
_symmetry.space_group_name_H-M   'P 1'
#
loop_
_entity.id
_entity.type
_entity.pdbx_description
1 polymer ?
#
loop_
_entity_poly.entity_id
_entity_poly.type
_entity_poly.pdbx_seq_one_letter_code
_entity_poly.pdbx_strand_id
1 'polypeptide(L)'
;MSRAHHAPERASILEIRGAALQRGDRELWSGLDLDVAPGEFLAVLGPSGSGKTTLLRSILGLQPLSAGSIRVDGRTAQRGDRRIGYVPQQRPLAPDTSMRARDLVALGVNGTRFGFPLPRRGDRERVDALLEGVGAAHYAERPVGLLSGGEQQRLRVGQALADDPALLLCDEPLSGLDLANQRAITGIIDRQRKQGAGVLFVTHDVNPILGLVDRILYIAGGRFVLGTPDEVLQSRVLTELYGTAVFVLRAGDRLVVVGAPDAEGTHAHEHSADESHPGAHA
;
A
#
# COMPACT_ATOMS: atom_id res chain seq x y z
N MET A 1 -30.90 -29.03 3.15
CA MET A 1 -29.51 -29.54 3.15
C MET A 1 -28.84 -29.00 1.88
N SER A 2 -28.27 -27.80 1.99
CA SER A 2 -27.61 -27.14 0.86
C SER A 2 -26.10 -27.48 0.94
N ARG A 3 -25.59 -28.22 -0.03
CA ARG A 3 -24.17 -28.52 -0.16
C ARG A 3 -23.47 -27.24 -0.59
N ALA A 4 -22.69 -26.63 0.32
CA ALA A 4 -21.73 -25.62 -0.03
C ALA A 4 -20.79 -26.18 -1.11
N HIS A 5 -20.78 -25.56 -2.28
CA HIS A 5 -19.78 -25.80 -3.32
C HIS A 5 -18.42 -25.36 -2.76
N HIS A 6 -17.63 -26.33 -2.33
CA HIS A 6 -16.19 -26.11 -2.06
C HIS A 6 -15.55 -25.94 -3.45
N ALA A 7 -15.30 -24.68 -3.84
CA ALA A 7 -14.39 -24.42 -4.94
C ALA A 7 -13.00 -25.00 -4.59
N PRO A 8 -12.22 -25.50 -5.58
CA PRO A 8 -10.90 -26.04 -5.31
C PRO A 8 -10.06 -24.98 -4.59
N GLU A 9 -9.46 -25.38 -3.47
CA GLU A 9 -8.59 -24.56 -2.63
C GLU A 9 -7.44 -24.04 -3.50
N ARG A 10 -7.58 -22.82 -4.00
CA ARG A 10 -6.49 -22.12 -4.69
C ARG A 10 -5.40 -21.93 -3.66
N ALA A 11 -4.18 -22.36 -3.97
CA ALA A 11 -3.04 -22.09 -3.13
C ALA A 11 -2.98 -20.57 -2.86
N SER A 12 -3.12 -20.17 -1.60
CA SER A 12 -3.11 -18.77 -1.20
C SER A 12 -1.73 -18.39 -0.68
N ILE A 13 -1.19 -17.24 -1.13
CA ILE A 13 0.05 -16.67 -0.61
C ILE A 13 -0.20 -15.96 0.71
N LEU A 14 -1.33 -15.27 0.83
CA LEU A 14 -1.79 -14.65 2.07
C LEU A 14 -3.11 -15.26 2.48
N GLU A 15 -3.20 -15.66 3.74
CA GLU A 15 -4.44 -16.08 4.37
C GLU A 15 -4.65 -15.32 5.66
N ILE A 16 -5.82 -14.69 5.78
CA ILE A 16 -6.30 -14.02 6.99
C ILE A 16 -7.61 -14.68 7.36
N ARG A 17 -7.77 -15.09 8.62
CA ARG A 17 -8.98 -15.77 9.09
C ARG A 17 -9.48 -15.15 10.39
N GLY A 18 -10.74 -14.69 10.37
CA GLY A 18 -11.45 -14.11 11.52
C GLY A 18 -10.70 -12.97 12.17
N ALA A 19 -9.91 -12.20 11.39
CA ALA A 19 -9.03 -11.21 11.96
C ALA A 19 -9.81 -10.00 12.49
N ALA A 20 -9.42 -9.54 13.67
CA ALA A 20 -9.89 -8.28 14.27
C ALA A 20 -8.70 -7.39 14.62
N LEU A 21 -8.92 -6.09 14.52
CA LEU A 21 -7.88 -5.10 14.78
C LEU A 21 -8.42 -3.99 15.69
N GLN A 22 -7.67 -3.71 16.75
CA GLN A 22 -7.95 -2.63 17.70
C GLN A 22 -6.78 -1.65 17.76
N ARG A 23 -7.08 -0.40 18.06
CA ARG A 23 -6.10 0.64 18.37
C ARG A 23 -6.52 1.37 19.63
N GLY A 24 -5.85 1.07 20.75
CA GLY A 24 -6.37 1.43 22.08
C GLY A 24 -7.73 0.77 22.31
N ASP A 25 -8.69 1.53 22.79
CA ASP A 25 -10.06 1.03 23.05
C ASP A 25 -10.97 1.03 21.80
N ARG A 26 -10.46 1.50 20.65
CA ARG A 26 -11.23 1.57 19.40
C ARG A 26 -10.99 0.34 18.54
N GLU A 27 -12.05 -0.42 18.28
CA GLU A 27 -12.07 -1.43 17.21
C GLU A 27 -12.03 -0.72 15.85
N LEU A 28 -11.06 -1.10 15.01
CA LEU A 28 -10.95 -0.59 13.65
C LEU A 28 -11.82 -1.41 12.70
N TRP A 29 -11.81 -2.71 12.84
CA TRP A 29 -12.67 -3.69 12.16
C TRP A 29 -12.48 -5.07 12.78
N SER A 30 -13.46 -5.98 12.55
CA SER A 30 -13.46 -7.36 13.08
C SER A 30 -14.05 -8.35 12.07
N GLY A 31 -13.66 -9.62 12.21
CA GLY A 31 -14.20 -10.71 11.40
C GLY A 31 -13.69 -10.71 9.94
N LEU A 32 -12.49 -10.13 9.67
CA LEU A 32 -11.93 -10.12 8.32
C LEU A 32 -11.42 -11.51 7.93
N ASP A 33 -12.04 -12.09 6.89
CA ASP A 33 -11.54 -13.22 6.14
C ASP A 33 -11.05 -12.75 4.77
N LEU A 34 -9.79 -13.04 4.46
CA LEU A 34 -9.15 -12.60 3.23
C LEU A 34 -8.13 -13.64 2.78
N ASP A 35 -8.07 -13.90 1.51
CA ASP A 35 -7.00 -14.64 0.85
C ASP A 35 -6.46 -13.84 -0.34
N VAL A 36 -5.19 -14.04 -0.66
CA VAL A 36 -4.55 -13.52 -1.88
C VAL A 36 -3.85 -14.68 -2.56
N ALA A 37 -4.19 -14.91 -3.83
CA ALA A 37 -3.57 -15.95 -4.64
C ALA A 37 -2.21 -15.50 -5.22
N PRO A 38 -1.36 -16.44 -5.67
CA PRO A 38 -0.19 -16.13 -6.49
C PRO A 38 -0.58 -15.31 -7.73
N GLY A 39 0.13 -14.21 -7.98
CA GLY A 39 -0.13 -13.33 -9.12
C GLY A 39 -1.40 -12.49 -9.02
N GLU A 40 -2.08 -12.48 -7.89
CA GLU A 40 -3.26 -11.64 -7.67
C GLU A 40 -2.87 -10.24 -7.21
N PHE A 41 -3.59 -9.23 -7.71
CA PHE A 41 -3.47 -7.84 -7.30
C PHE A 41 -4.70 -7.41 -6.50
N LEU A 42 -4.57 -7.32 -5.19
CA LEU A 42 -5.59 -6.84 -4.26
C LEU A 42 -5.32 -5.37 -3.90
N ALA A 43 -6.24 -4.48 -4.25
CA ALA A 43 -6.21 -3.10 -3.77
C ALA A 43 -6.90 -2.99 -2.41
N VAL A 44 -6.31 -2.21 -1.48
CA VAL A 44 -6.93 -1.88 -0.18
C VAL A 44 -7.24 -0.39 -0.16
N LEU A 45 -8.53 -0.07 -0.16
CA LEU A 45 -9.06 1.30 -0.23
C LEU A 45 -9.77 1.69 1.06
N GLY A 46 -10.01 2.97 1.24
CA GLY A 46 -10.77 3.53 2.37
C GLY A 46 -10.16 4.83 2.87
N PRO A 47 -10.88 5.57 3.73
CA PRO A 47 -10.45 6.85 4.25
C PRO A 47 -9.21 6.72 5.16
N SER A 48 -8.57 7.84 5.44
CA SER A 48 -7.47 7.91 6.40
C SER A 48 -7.94 7.42 7.77
N GLY A 49 -7.10 6.68 8.48
CA GLY A 49 -7.44 6.12 9.79
C GLY A 49 -8.36 4.90 9.80
N SER A 50 -8.76 4.34 8.63
CA SER A 50 -9.60 3.12 8.57
C SER A 50 -8.85 1.83 8.93
N GLY A 51 -7.54 1.87 9.15
CA GLY A 51 -6.75 0.70 9.56
C GLY A 51 -5.97 0.02 8.44
N LYS A 52 -5.90 0.58 7.22
CA LYS A 52 -5.17 0.00 6.07
C LYS A 52 -3.69 -0.25 6.36
N THR A 53 -2.95 0.78 6.76
CA THR A 53 -1.53 0.66 7.17
C THR A 53 -1.37 -0.27 8.37
N THR A 54 -2.34 -0.29 9.29
CA THR A 54 -2.30 -1.19 10.45
C THR A 54 -2.49 -2.64 10.02
N LEU A 55 -3.35 -2.92 9.03
CA LEU A 55 -3.45 -4.24 8.39
C LEU A 55 -2.09 -4.69 7.81
N LEU A 56 -1.41 -3.82 7.05
CA LEU A 56 -0.08 -4.14 6.54
C LEU A 56 0.91 -4.44 7.67
N ARG A 57 0.89 -3.65 8.75
CA ARG A 57 1.75 -3.87 9.92
C ARG A 57 1.46 -5.20 10.62
N SER A 58 0.20 -5.64 10.64
CA SER A 58 -0.15 -6.95 11.19
C SER A 58 0.36 -8.08 10.32
N ILE A 59 0.27 -7.95 8.99
CA ILE A 59 0.85 -8.93 8.04
C ILE A 59 2.38 -8.99 8.17
N LEU A 60 3.05 -7.85 8.46
CA LEU A 60 4.49 -7.77 8.72
C LEU A 60 4.90 -8.32 10.11
N GLY A 61 3.95 -8.74 10.95
CA GLY A 61 4.22 -9.16 12.33
C GLY A 61 4.66 -8.02 13.25
N LEU A 62 4.37 -6.76 12.88
CA LEU A 62 4.72 -5.55 13.66
C LEU A 62 3.61 -5.09 14.58
N GLN A 63 2.38 -5.52 14.33
CA GLN A 63 1.19 -5.19 15.10
C GLN A 63 0.40 -6.48 15.34
N PRO A 64 0.14 -6.87 16.61
CA PRO A 64 -0.69 -8.03 16.90
C PRO A 64 -2.14 -7.77 16.49
N LEU A 65 -2.82 -8.82 16.04
CA LEU A 65 -4.28 -8.83 15.91
C LEU A 65 -4.91 -8.93 17.30
N SER A 66 -6.14 -8.41 17.43
CA SER A 66 -6.98 -8.63 18.62
C SER A 66 -7.63 -10.02 18.61
N ALA A 67 -7.89 -10.56 17.41
CA ALA A 67 -8.39 -11.92 17.20
C ALA A 67 -8.01 -12.41 15.80
N GLY A 68 -8.12 -13.72 15.56
CA GLY A 68 -7.87 -14.34 14.26
C GLY A 68 -6.40 -14.67 14.02
N SER A 69 -6.06 -14.93 12.76
CA SER A 69 -4.71 -15.33 12.35
C SER A 69 -4.34 -14.83 10.96
N ILE A 70 -3.02 -14.66 10.74
CA ILE A 70 -2.43 -14.33 9.43
C ILE A 70 -1.37 -15.36 9.11
N ARG A 71 -1.44 -15.92 7.89
CA ARG A 71 -0.43 -16.80 7.33
C ARG A 71 0.06 -16.26 5.99
N VAL A 72 1.34 -16.41 5.74
CA VAL A 72 1.97 -16.10 4.46
C VAL A 72 2.67 -17.34 3.96
N ASP A 73 2.32 -17.80 2.77
CA ASP A 73 2.81 -19.05 2.19
C ASP A 73 2.69 -20.23 3.18
N GLY A 74 1.48 -20.37 3.75
CA GLY A 74 1.11 -21.43 4.72
C GLY A 74 1.74 -21.31 6.12
N ARG A 75 2.58 -20.32 6.39
CA ARG A 75 3.28 -20.12 7.69
C ARG A 75 2.81 -18.86 8.38
N THR A 76 2.75 -18.88 9.69
CA THR A 76 2.43 -17.69 10.48
C THR A 76 3.37 -16.54 10.13
N ALA A 77 2.80 -15.37 9.85
CA ALA A 77 3.54 -14.16 9.55
C ALA A 77 4.40 -13.72 10.75
N GLN A 78 5.64 -13.37 10.51
CA GLN A 78 6.60 -12.99 11.54
C GLN A 78 7.36 -11.74 11.11
N ARG A 79 7.87 -11.00 12.09
CA ARG A 79 8.73 -9.86 11.83
C ARG A 79 9.99 -10.28 11.08
N GLY A 80 10.32 -9.59 10.00
CA GLY A 80 11.50 -9.87 9.17
C GLY A 80 11.34 -11.08 8.24
N ASP A 81 10.11 -11.47 7.94
CA ASP A 81 9.80 -12.56 7.02
C ASP A 81 10.24 -12.19 5.59
N ARG A 82 11.22 -12.90 5.06
CA ARG A 82 11.79 -12.67 3.71
C ARG A 82 10.82 -12.95 2.56
N ARG A 83 9.74 -13.70 2.84
CA ARG A 83 8.69 -13.95 1.86
C ARG A 83 7.84 -12.71 1.58
N ILE A 84 7.99 -11.66 2.42
CA ILE A 84 7.23 -10.42 2.33
C ILE A 84 8.16 -9.27 1.93
N GLY A 85 7.92 -8.67 0.77
CA GLY A 85 8.49 -7.40 0.40
C GLY A 85 7.59 -6.25 0.86
N TYR A 86 8.16 -5.20 1.44
CA TYR A 86 7.39 -4.05 1.89
C TYR A 86 7.89 -2.76 1.27
N VAL A 87 7.01 -2.08 0.56
CA VAL A 87 7.22 -0.74 0.01
C VAL A 87 6.48 0.26 0.89
N PRO A 88 7.19 1.02 1.74
CA PRO A 88 6.55 1.96 2.65
C PRO A 88 6.02 3.19 1.91
N GLN A 89 5.09 3.90 2.56
CA GLN A 89 4.67 5.23 2.14
C GLN A 89 5.87 6.16 1.99
N GLN A 90 5.89 6.92 0.92
CA GLN A 90 7.00 7.80 0.59
C GLN A 90 7.21 8.85 1.69
N ARG A 91 8.41 8.84 2.28
CA ARG A 91 8.95 9.94 3.07
C ARG A 91 10.26 10.36 2.40
N PRO A 92 10.37 11.59 1.92
CA PRO A 92 11.62 12.07 1.33
C PRO A 92 12.78 11.87 2.30
N LEU A 93 13.90 11.35 1.80
CA LEU A 93 15.13 11.32 2.56
C LEU A 93 15.73 12.72 2.63
N ALA A 94 16.36 13.03 3.75
CA ALA A 94 16.95 14.35 3.94
C ALA A 94 17.99 14.66 2.84
N PRO A 95 18.06 15.93 2.34
CA PRO A 95 18.96 16.30 1.25
C PRO A 95 20.44 16.04 1.55
N ASP A 96 20.84 16.04 2.81
CA ASP A 96 22.18 15.78 3.32
C ASP A 96 22.49 14.28 3.48
N THR A 97 21.55 13.39 3.11
CA THR A 97 21.78 11.94 3.15
C THR A 97 22.81 11.54 2.10
N SER A 98 24.03 11.22 2.54
CA SER A 98 25.18 10.89 1.68
C SER A 98 25.21 9.44 1.19
N MET A 99 24.31 8.55 1.69
CA MET A 99 24.19 7.16 1.25
C MET A 99 23.93 7.11 -0.26
N ARG A 100 24.64 6.24 -0.98
CA ARG A 100 24.43 6.06 -2.43
C ARG A 100 23.17 5.24 -2.71
N ALA A 101 22.58 5.45 -3.88
CA ALA A 101 21.39 4.71 -4.32
C ALA A 101 21.59 3.18 -4.26
N ARG A 102 22.75 2.68 -4.68
CA ARG A 102 23.07 1.24 -4.59
C ARG A 102 23.14 0.74 -3.14
N ASP A 103 23.64 1.55 -2.21
CA ASP A 103 23.77 1.16 -0.81
C ASP A 103 22.38 1.02 -0.17
N LEU A 104 21.42 1.87 -0.56
CA LEU A 104 20.03 1.76 -0.12
C LEU A 104 19.40 0.43 -0.59
N VAL A 105 19.60 0.05 -1.85
CA VAL A 105 19.10 -1.25 -2.37
C VAL A 105 19.83 -2.41 -1.72
N ALA A 106 21.14 -2.29 -1.47
CA ALA A 106 21.94 -3.31 -0.80
C ALA A 106 21.48 -3.60 0.63
N LEU A 107 20.85 -2.63 1.33
CA LEU A 107 20.22 -2.89 2.63
C LEU A 107 19.09 -3.94 2.53
N GLY A 108 18.38 -4.02 1.41
CA GLY A 108 17.40 -5.09 1.18
C GLY A 108 18.07 -6.47 1.10
N VAL A 109 19.18 -6.57 0.39
CA VAL A 109 19.94 -7.84 0.21
C VAL A 109 20.62 -8.29 1.48
N ASN A 110 21.16 -7.34 2.28
CA ASN A 110 22.06 -7.61 3.40
C ASN A 110 21.49 -7.26 4.77
N GLY A 111 20.42 -6.46 4.84
CA GLY A 111 19.93 -5.83 6.09
C GLY A 111 19.40 -6.80 7.16
N THR A 112 19.16 -8.05 6.83
CA THR A 112 18.75 -9.10 7.78
C THR A 112 19.93 -9.87 8.37
N ARG A 113 21.17 -9.58 7.93
CA ARG A 113 22.39 -10.29 8.39
C ARG A 113 22.97 -9.61 9.63
N PHE A 114 23.13 -10.37 10.69
CA PHE A 114 23.81 -9.93 11.92
C PHE A 114 25.32 -10.04 11.73
N GLY A 115 26.09 -9.04 12.19
CA GLY A 115 27.54 -9.02 12.18
C GLY A 115 28.15 -8.09 11.13
N PHE A 116 29.47 -8.20 10.92
CA PHE A 116 30.18 -7.41 9.89
C PHE A 116 29.64 -7.78 8.51
N PRO A 117 29.15 -6.83 7.71
CA PRO A 117 28.61 -7.09 6.40
C PRO A 117 29.75 -7.36 5.41
N LEU A 118 30.33 -8.57 5.47
CA LEU A 118 31.22 -9.01 4.41
C LEU A 118 30.39 -9.27 3.16
N PRO A 119 30.66 -8.56 2.04
CA PRO A 119 29.98 -8.81 0.78
C PRO A 119 30.18 -10.27 0.37
N ARG A 120 29.07 -11.00 0.15
CA ARG A 120 29.15 -12.34 -0.41
C ARG A 120 29.33 -12.25 -1.93
N ARG A 121 29.96 -13.25 -2.48
CA ARG A 121 29.99 -13.41 -3.94
C ARG A 121 28.54 -13.46 -4.45
N GLY A 122 28.20 -12.59 -5.40
CA GLY A 122 26.84 -12.46 -5.95
C GLY A 122 25.98 -11.34 -5.33
N ASP A 123 26.32 -10.81 -4.14
CA ASP A 123 25.54 -9.71 -3.55
C ASP A 123 25.56 -8.46 -4.46
N ARG A 124 26.70 -8.20 -5.11
CA ARG A 124 26.86 -7.06 -6.01
C ARG A 124 26.06 -7.26 -7.29
N GLU A 125 26.17 -8.43 -7.91
CA GLU A 125 25.39 -8.75 -9.11
C GLU A 125 23.88 -8.70 -8.83
N ARG A 126 23.46 -9.13 -7.61
CA ARG A 126 22.06 -9.02 -7.19
C ARG A 126 21.61 -7.57 -7.07
N VAL A 127 22.41 -6.71 -6.43
CA VAL A 127 22.10 -5.26 -6.33
C VAL A 127 22.05 -4.61 -7.71
N ASP A 128 23.00 -4.92 -8.60
CA ASP A 128 23.04 -4.38 -9.94
C ASP A 128 21.80 -4.80 -10.74
N ALA A 129 21.39 -6.07 -10.67
CA ALA A 129 20.17 -6.57 -11.31
C ALA A 129 18.91 -5.90 -10.78
N LEU A 130 18.82 -5.65 -9.45
CA LEU A 130 17.69 -4.93 -8.84
C LEU A 130 17.65 -3.48 -9.33
N LEU A 131 18.79 -2.79 -9.38
CA LEU A 131 18.89 -1.41 -9.90
C LEU A 131 18.45 -1.33 -11.35
N GLU A 132 18.87 -2.27 -12.19
CA GLU A 132 18.41 -2.37 -13.57
C GLU A 132 16.90 -2.62 -13.64
N GLY A 133 16.40 -3.58 -12.87
CA GLY A 133 14.98 -3.95 -12.80
C GLY A 133 14.05 -2.79 -12.42
N VAL A 134 14.53 -1.84 -11.61
CA VAL A 134 13.76 -0.64 -11.24
C VAL A 134 14.14 0.61 -12.06
N GLY A 135 15.03 0.49 -13.05
CA GLY A 135 15.47 1.59 -13.90
C GLY A 135 16.34 2.61 -13.18
N ALA A 136 17.12 2.17 -12.17
CA ALA A 136 17.95 3.01 -11.32
C ALA A 136 19.45 2.90 -11.57
N ALA A 137 19.88 2.07 -12.51
CA ALA A 137 21.30 1.78 -12.77
C ALA A 137 22.12 3.05 -13.07
N HIS A 138 21.57 4.01 -13.83
CA HIS A 138 22.28 5.21 -14.28
C HIS A 138 22.53 6.25 -13.16
N TYR A 139 21.87 6.11 -11.98
CA TYR A 139 22.14 6.95 -10.81
C TYR A 139 22.54 6.14 -9.58
N ALA A 140 22.99 4.90 -9.75
CA ALA A 140 23.35 3.99 -8.67
C ALA A 140 24.39 4.56 -7.70
N GLU A 141 25.33 5.38 -8.18
CA GLU A 141 26.40 5.98 -7.38
C GLU A 141 26.03 7.36 -6.79
N ARG A 142 24.86 7.91 -7.16
CA ARG A 142 24.43 9.23 -6.64
C ARG A 142 23.95 9.15 -5.19
N PRO A 143 24.21 10.16 -4.36
CA PRO A 143 23.61 10.28 -3.03
C PRO A 143 22.08 10.30 -3.11
N VAL A 144 21.41 9.51 -2.26
CA VAL A 144 19.94 9.40 -2.27
C VAL A 144 19.23 10.71 -1.91
N GLY A 145 19.86 11.56 -1.09
CA GLY A 145 19.32 12.87 -0.75
C GLY A 145 19.20 13.83 -1.93
N LEU A 146 19.96 13.60 -3.01
CA LEU A 146 19.95 14.41 -4.24
C LEU A 146 19.02 13.85 -5.34
N LEU A 147 18.32 12.76 -5.06
CA LEU A 147 17.40 12.12 -5.98
C LEU A 147 15.98 12.69 -5.83
N SER A 148 15.25 12.72 -6.94
CA SER A 148 13.82 13.05 -6.94
C SER A 148 13.02 12.04 -6.13
N GLY A 149 11.82 12.42 -5.66
CA GLY A 149 10.93 11.51 -4.93
C GLY A 149 10.64 10.23 -5.71
N GLY A 150 10.41 10.31 -7.02
CA GLY A 150 10.17 9.15 -7.86
C GLY A 150 11.39 8.23 -7.98
N GLU A 151 12.62 8.78 -8.07
CA GLU A 151 13.86 8.01 -8.06
C GLU A 151 14.05 7.30 -6.72
N GLN A 152 13.85 8.01 -5.59
CA GLN A 152 13.93 7.42 -4.26
C GLN A 152 12.89 6.30 -4.08
N GLN A 153 11.67 6.48 -4.60
CA GLN A 153 10.62 5.46 -4.50
C GLN A 153 10.95 4.22 -5.32
N ARG A 154 11.53 4.36 -6.52
CA ARG A 154 12.02 3.21 -7.31
C ARG A 154 13.08 2.41 -6.56
N LEU A 155 14.00 3.07 -5.84
CA LEU A 155 14.99 2.38 -5.01
C LEU A 155 14.34 1.59 -3.85
N ARG A 156 13.29 2.15 -3.21
CA ARG A 156 12.54 1.44 -2.16
C ARG A 156 11.83 0.21 -2.70
N VAL A 157 11.27 0.32 -3.91
CA VAL A 157 10.71 -0.87 -4.59
C VAL A 157 11.81 -1.89 -4.85
N GLY A 158 12.98 -1.48 -5.38
CA GLY A 158 14.13 -2.37 -5.56
C GLY A 158 14.58 -3.03 -4.26
N GLN A 159 14.60 -2.29 -3.16
CA GLN A 159 14.90 -2.82 -1.83
C GLN A 159 13.87 -3.87 -1.38
N ALA A 160 12.58 -3.63 -1.60
CA ALA A 160 11.52 -4.56 -1.24
C ALA A 160 11.56 -5.87 -2.04
N LEU A 161 12.14 -5.84 -3.24
CA LEU A 161 12.28 -6.99 -4.13
C LEU A 161 13.56 -7.80 -3.91
N ALA A 162 14.39 -7.45 -2.94
CA ALA A 162 15.72 -8.02 -2.75
C ALA A 162 15.73 -9.53 -2.49
N ASP A 163 14.73 -10.05 -1.81
CA ASP A 163 14.59 -11.47 -1.44
C ASP A 163 13.61 -12.26 -2.35
N ASP A 164 13.21 -11.74 -3.51
CA ASP A 164 12.21 -12.32 -4.40
C ASP A 164 10.92 -12.69 -3.65
N PRO A 165 10.23 -11.71 -3.03
CA PRO A 165 9.13 -11.98 -2.12
C PRO A 165 7.94 -12.65 -2.82
N ALA A 166 7.31 -13.61 -2.12
CA ALA A 166 6.06 -14.21 -2.56
C ALA A 166 4.87 -13.26 -2.43
N LEU A 167 4.93 -12.33 -1.45
CA LEU A 167 3.92 -11.31 -1.19
C LEU A 167 4.56 -9.92 -1.17
N LEU A 168 4.04 -9.01 -1.97
CA LEU A 168 4.46 -7.61 -2.00
C LEU A 168 3.39 -6.73 -1.35
N LEU A 169 3.74 -6.08 -0.26
CA LEU A 169 2.91 -5.11 0.45
C LEU A 169 3.34 -3.69 0.06
N CYS A 170 2.41 -2.90 -0.47
CA CYS A 170 2.66 -1.53 -0.89
C CYS A 170 1.76 -0.57 -0.09
N ASP A 171 2.38 0.34 0.68
CA ASP A 171 1.67 1.34 1.47
C ASP A 171 1.76 2.71 0.78
N GLU A 172 0.73 3.09 0.04
CA GLU A 172 0.62 4.32 -0.74
C GLU A 172 1.87 4.65 -1.60
N PRO A 173 2.39 3.70 -2.38
CA PRO A 173 3.68 3.86 -3.06
C PRO A 173 3.68 4.90 -4.18
N LEU A 174 2.50 5.38 -4.61
CA LEU A 174 2.35 6.36 -5.69
C LEU A 174 2.04 7.77 -5.20
N SER A 175 1.89 7.96 -3.89
CA SER A 175 1.51 9.25 -3.30
C SER A 175 2.56 10.32 -3.61
N GLY A 176 2.11 11.50 -4.07
CA GLY A 176 2.99 12.63 -4.38
C GLY A 176 3.85 12.48 -5.64
N LEU A 177 3.63 11.45 -6.44
CA LEU A 177 4.39 11.22 -7.68
C LEU A 177 3.64 11.73 -8.91
N ASP A 178 4.40 12.22 -9.89
CA ASP A 178 3.88 12.51 -11.23
C ASP A 178 3.46 11.24 -11.99
N LEU A 179 2.69 11.41 -13.06
CA LEU A 179 2.14 10.31 -13.84
C LEU A 179 3.21 9.39 -14.45
N ALA A 180 4.38 9.92 -14.83
CA ALA A 180 5.45 9.13 -15.41
C ALA A 180 6.07 8.19 -14.36
N ASN A 181 6.33 8.70 -13.16
CA ASN A 181 6.83 7.90 -12.05
C ASN A 181 5.78 6.90 -11.54
N GLN A 182 4.49 7.29 -11.48
CA GLN A 182 3.41 6.36 -11.14
C GLN A 182 3.37 5.17 -12.10
N ARG A 183 3.41 5.41 -13.42
CA ARG A 183 3.44 4.35 -14.44
C ARG A 183 4.69 3.47 -14.34
N ALA A 184 5.85 4.05 -14.08
CA ALA A 184 7.09 3.29 -13.92
C ALA A 184 7.00 2.33 -12.74
N ILE A 185 6.52 2.80 -11.56
CA ILE A 185 6.40 2.00 -10.35
C ILE A 185 5.32 0.93 -10.50
N THR A 186 4.14 1.27 -11.03
CA THR A 186 3.09 0.28 -11.29
C THR A 186 3.55 -0.79 -12.27
N GLY A 187 4.33 -0.42 -13.29
CA GLY A 187 4.92 -1.38 -14.22
C GLY A 187 5.94 -2.33 -13.57
N ILE A 188 6.73 -1.85 -12.59
CA ILE A 188 7.65 -2.71 -11.82
C ILE A 188 6.84 -3.72 -10.98
N ILE A 189 5.84 -3.24 -10.25
CA ILE A 189 4.98 -4.07 -9.39
C ILE A 189 4.21 -5.11 -10.22
N ASP A 190 3.65 -4.73 -11.38
CA ASP A 190 2.94 -5.65 -12.26
C ASP A 190 3.86 -6.75 -12.84
N ARG A 191 5.12 -6.44 -13.12
CA ARG A 191 6.10 -7.48 -13.51
C ARG A 191 6.29 -8.52 -12.41
N GLN A 192 6.39 -8.10 -11.14
CA GLN A 192 6.51 -9.03 -10.01
C GLN A 192 5.25 -9.86 -9.83
N ARG A 193 4.07 -9.25 -9.97
CA ARG A 193 2.79 -9.95 -9.98
C ARG A 193 2.75 -11.04 -11.06
N LYS A 194 3.15 -10.70 -12.29
CA LYS A 194 3.22 -11.66 -13.42
C LYS A 194 4.22 -12.79 -13.22
N GLN A 195 5.20 -12.60 -12.34
CA GLN A 195 6.16 -13.63 -11.92
C GLN A 195 5.62 -14.51 -10.78
N GLY A 196 4.40 -14.25 -10.30
CA GLY A 196 3.71 -15.05 -9.30
C GLY A 196 3.63 -14.43 -7.91
N ALA A 197 4.21 -13.26 -7.66
CA ALA A 197 4.04 -12.58 -6.37
C ALA A 197 2.59 -12.11 -6.20
N GLY A 198 1.97 -12.38 -5.03
CA GLY A 198 0.74 -11.71 -4.64
C GLY A 198 1.01 -10.25 -4.28
N VAL A 199 0.12 -9.35 -4.64
CA VAL A 199 0.27 -7.92 -4.37
C VAL A 199 -0.88 -7.42 -3.50
N LEU A 200 -0.56 -6.79 -2.38
CA LEU A 200 -1.50 -6.05 -1.55
C LEU A 200 -1.14 -4.56 -1.60
N PHE A 201 -1.98 -3.77 -2.24
CA PHE A 201 -1.69 -2.38 -2.59
C PHE A 201 -2.63 -1.41 -1.90
N VAL A 202 -2.15 -0.73 -0.87
CA VAL A 202 -2.91 0.32 -0.17
C VAL A 202 -2.79 1.62 -0.95
N THR A 203 -3.92 2.24 -1.24
CA THR A 203 -3.99 3.56 -1.87
C THR A 203 -5.31 4.27 -1.51
N HIS A 204 -5.35 5.58 -1.67
CA HIS A 204 -6.57 6.39 -1.65
C HIS A 204 -7.09 6.70 -3.06
N ASP A 205 -6.24 6.57 -4.09
CA ASP A 205 -6.62 6.71 -5.51
C ASP A 205 -6.38 5.39 -6.25
N VAL A 206 -7.47 4.78 -6.74
CA VAL A 206 -7.41 3.52 -7.49
C VAL A 206 -7.07 3.72 -8.97
N ASN A 207 -7.26 4.93 -9.51
CA ASN A 207 -7.16 5.18 -10.94
C ASN A 207 -5.82 4.75 -11.56
N PRO A 208 -4.65 5.01 -10.94
CA PRO A 208 -3.37 4.61 -11.53
C PRO A 208 -3.17 3.09 -11.64
N ILE A 209 -3.96 2.31 -10.90
CA ILE A 209 -3.82 0.84 -10.83
C ILE A 209 -5.08 0.09 -11.27
N LEU A 210 -6.17 0.78 -11.61
CA LEU A 210 -7.50 0.16 -11.86
C LEU A 210 -7.43 -0.98 -12.88
N GLY A 211 -6.64 -0.85 -13.93
CA GLY A 211 -6.45 -1.89 -14.95
C GLY A 211 -5.62 -3.10 -14.50
N LEU A 212 -5.04 -3.08 -13.29
CA LEU A 212 -4.23 -4.15 -12.72
C LEU A 212 -4.94 -4.89 -11.60
N VAL A 213 -5.99 -4.29 -11.03
CA VAL A 213 -6.68 -4.76 -9.82
C VAL A 213 -7.62 -5.90 -10.14
N ASP A 214 -7.41 -7.05 -9.49
CA ASP A 214 -8.31 -8.20 -9.56
C ASP A 214 -9.45 -8.09 -8.54
N ARG A 215 -9.12 -7.71 -7.28
CA ARG A 215 -10.10 -7.48 -6.21
C ARG A 215 -9.77 -6.23 -5.39
N ILE A 216 -10.78 -5.71 -4.73
CA ILE A 216 -10.70 -4.56 -3.81
C ILE A 216 -11.19 -4.99 -2.45
N LEU A 217 -10.41 -4.70 -1.42
CA LEU A 217 -10.84 -4.62 -0.03
C LEU A 217 -11.09 -3.15 0.32
N TYR A 218 -12.33 -2.75 0.48
CA TYR A 218 -12.67 -1.39 0.89
C TYR A 218 -13.03 -1.37 2.37
N ILE A 219 -12.31 -0.56 3.18
CA ILE A 219 -12.50 -0.47 4.64
C ILE A 219 -12.98 0.93 5.00
N ALA A 220 -14.16 1.05 5.62
CA ALA A 220 -14.70 2.32 6.12
C ALA A 220 -15.65 2.09 7.31
N GLY A 221 -15.68 3.02 8.26
CA GLY A 221 -16.63 2.99 9.38
C GLY A 221 -16.61 1.72 10.24
N GLY A 222 -15.45 1.05 10.36
CA GLY A 222 -15.35 -0.23 11.08
C GLY A 222 -15.88 -1.44 10.31
N ARG A 223 -16.33 -1.25 9.09
CA ARG A 223 -16.85 -2.28 8.18
C ARG A 223 -15.94 -2.42 6.97
N PHE A 224 -16.11 -3.48 6.23
CA PHE A 224 -15.38 -3.70 4.99
C PHE A 224 -16.26 -4.40 3.96
N VAL A 225 -15.88 -4.26 2.69
CA VAL A 225 -16.42 -5.02 1.56
C VAL A 225 -15.27 -5.51 0.70
N LEU A 226 -15.38 -6.75 0.23
CA LEU A 226 -14.39 -7.40 -0.63
C LEU A 226 -15.09 -7.90 -1.89
N GLY A 227 -14.53 -7.60 -3.05
CA GLY A 227 -15.07 -8.02 -4.35
C GLY A 227 -14.24 -7.50 -5.50
N THR A 228 -14.71 -7.71 -6.72
CA THR A 228 -14.12 -7.11 -7.93
C THR A 228 -14.30 -5.59 -7.94
N PRO A 229 -13.51 -4.84 -8.72
CA PRO A 229 -13.69 -3.39 -8.84
C PRO A 229 -15.13 -2.98 -9.19
N ASP A 230 -15.79 -3.71 -10.10
CA ASP A 230 -17.16 -3.41 -10.53
C ASP A 230 -18.22 -3.74 -9.45
N GLU A 231 -17.94 -4.67 -8.53
CA GLU A 231 -18.83 -4.99 -7.42
C GLU A 231 -18.68 -3.98 -6.27
N VAL A 232 -17.46 -3.56 -5.96
CA VAL A 232 -17.15 -2.71 -4.80
C VAL A 232 -17.34 -1.23 -5.10
N LEU A 233 -16.90 -0.76 -6.29
CA LEU A 233 -16.93 0.66 -6.67
C LEU A 233 -18.30 1.05 -7.26
N GLN A 234 -19.33 0.87 -6.45
CA GLN A 234 -20.72 1.26 -6.74
C GLN A 234 -21.22 2.24 -5.68
N SER A 235 -21.97 3.28 -6.12
CA SER A 235 -22.54 4.28 -5.19
C SER A 235 -23.36 3.62 -4.07
N ARG A 236 -24.17 2.60 -4.38
CA ARG A 236 -24.98 1.86 -3.40
C ARG A 236 -24.11 1.19 -2.35
N VAL A 237 -23.08 0.44 -2.78
CA VAL A 237 -22.20 -0.33 -1.89
C VAL A 237 -21.43 0.61 -0.97
N LEU A 238 -20.86 1.69 -1.51
CA LEU A 238 -20.12 2.64 -0.69
C LEU A 238 -21.04 3.46 0.23
N THR A 239 -22.25 3.82 -0.21
CA THR A 239 -23.26 4.47 0.64
C THR A 239 -23.62 3.58 1.85
N GLU A 240 -23.86 2.28 1.63
CA GLU A 240 -24.13 1.32 2.71
C GLU A 240 -22.91 1.17 3.65
N LEU A 241 -21.70 1.16 3.10
CA LEU A 241 -20.46 1.02 3.87
C LEU A 241 -20.17 2.24 4.75
N TYR A 242 -20.34 3.44 4.21
CA TYR A 242 -20.11 4.70 4.93
C TYR A 242 -21.26 5.12 5.84
N GLY A 243 -22.48 4.65 5.55
CA GLY A 243 -23.70 5.10 6.24
C GLY A 243 -24.15 6.51 5.86
N THR A 244 -23.55 7.12 4.83
CA THR A 244 -23.85 8.44 4.28
C THR A 244 -23.84 8.36 2.73
N ALA A 245 -24.52 9.30 2.06
CA ALA A 245 -24.58 9.30 0.61
C ALA A 245 -23.19 9.44 -0.04
N VAL A 246 -22.82 8.45 -0.83
CA VAL A 246 -21.57 8.40 -1.60
C VAL A 246 -21.88 8.15 -3.06
N PHE A 247 -21.30 8.94 -3.94
CA PHE A 247 -21.49 8.81 -5.38
C PHE A 247 -20.18 8.34 -6.03
N VAL A 248 -20.27 7.32 -6.85
CA VAL A 248 -19.19 6.87 -7.72
C VAL A 248 -19.50 7.33 -9.13
N LEU A 249 -18.71 8.24 -9.65
CA LEU A 249 -18.85 8.81 -10.97
C LEU A 249 -17.76 8.25 -11.89
N ARG A 250 -18.14 7.91 -13.11
CA ARG A 250 -17.20 7.52 -14.19
C ARG A 250 -17.03 8.70 -15.15
N ALA A 251 -15.79 9.16 -15.31
CA ALA A 251 -15.40 10.19 -16.26
C ALA A 251 -14.36 9.59 -17.23
N GLY A 252 -14.83 9.03 -18.35
CA GLY A 252 -14.01 8.20 -19.22
C GLY A 252 -13.51 6.96 -18.48
N ASP A 253 -12.20 6.74 -18.49
CA ASP A 253 -11.56 5.60 -17.79
C ASP A 253 -11.27 5.89 -16.31
N ARG A 254 -11.71 7.03 -15.77
CA ARG A 254 -11.48 7.42 -14.39
C ARG A 254 -12.70 7.24 -13.51
N LEU A 255 -12.46 6.81 -12.28
CA LEU A 255 -13.47 6.74 -11.22
C LEU A 255 -13.23 7.87 -10.21
N VAL A 256 -14.31 8.56 -9.83
CA VAL A 256 -14.28 9.60 -8.81
C VAL A 256 -15.31 9.25 -7.75
N VAL A 257 -14.86 9.15 -6.49
CA VAL A 257 -15.75 8.92 -5.33
C VAL A 257 -16.00 10.28 -4.67
N VAL A 258 -17.28 10.66 -4.57
CA VAL A 258 -17.71 11.97 -4.06
C VAL A 258 -18.66 11.76 -2.88
N GLY A 259 -18.56 12.61 -1.86
CA GLY A 259 -19.44 12.56 -0.69
C GLY A 259 -18.99 11.60 0.42
N ALA A 260 -17.89 10.86 0.22
CA ALA A 260 -17.27 10.11 1.31
C ALA A 260 -16.69 11.10 2.34
N PRO A 261 -17.08 11.02 3.63
CA PRO A 261 -16.48 11.89 4.64
C PRO A 261 -15.00 11.57 4.78
N ASP A 262 -14.14 12.56 4.53
CA ASP A 262 -12.73 12.48 4.89
C ASP A 262 -12.61 12.43 6.42
N ALA A 263 -11.75 11.57 6.93
CA ALA A 263 -11.54 11.40 8.37
C ALA A 263 -10.79 12.59 9.03
N GLU A 264 -10.49 13.63 8.27
CA GLU A 264 -9.85 14.86 8.75
C GLU A 264 -10.82 16.02 8.64
N GLY A 265 -11.06 16.65 9.82
CA GLY A 265 -12.03 17.72 10.00
C GLY A 265 -11.82 18.90 9.05
N THR A 266 -12.90 19.32 8.52
CA THR A 266 -13.13 20.60 7.87
C THR A 266 -12.66 21.73 8.82
N HIS A 267 -11.49 22.31 8.57
CA HIS A 267 -11.22 23.67 9.01
C HIS A 267 -12.01 24.59 8.09
N ALA A 268 -13.26 24.82 8.46
CA ALA A 268 -14.03 25.93 7.93
C ALA A 268 -13.31 27.22 8.33
N HIS A 269 -12.63 27.85 7.39
CA HIS A 269 -12.27 29.24 7.52
C HIS A 269 -13.58 30.03 7.39
N GLU A 270 -14.21 30.33 8.50
CA GLU A 270 -15.19 31.41 8.58
C GLU A 270 -14.44 32.73 8.29
N HIS A 271 -14.58 33.21 7.06
CA HIS A 271 -14.39 34.61 6.78
C HIS A 271 -15.54 35.37 7.41
N SER A 272 -15.34 35.83 8.64
CA SER A 272 -16.15 36.90 9.21
C SER A 272 -15.81 38.20 8.45
N ALA A 273 -16.70 38.53 7.52
CA ALA A 273 -16.80 39.86 6.98
C ALA A 273 -17.29 40.77 8.12
N ASP A 274 -16.40 41.55 8.69
CA ASP A 274 -16.77 42.68 9.56
C ASP A 274 -16.80 43.95 8.68
N GLU A 275 -18.02 44.22 8.16
CA GLU A 275 -18.38 45.53 7.67
C GLU A 275 -18.87 46.36 8.86
N SER A 276 -18.16 47.37 9.25
CA SER A 276 -18.80 48.63 9.70
C SER A 276 -17.77 49.73 9.89
N HIS A 277 -17.74 50.64 8.92
CA HIS A 277 -17.52 52.08 9.20
C HIS A 277 -18.85 52.69 9.64
N PRO A 278 -18.89 53.69 10.51
CA PRO A 278 -18.74 55.02 10.00
C PRO A 278 -18.10 56.08 10.94
N GLY A 279 -17.45 57.03 10.32
CA GLY A 279 -17.80 58.45 10.50
C GLY A 279 -17.13 59.24 11.60
N ALA A 280 -16.33 60.21 11.16
CA ALA A 280 -16.45 61.67 11.38
C ALA A 280 -15.83 62.32 12.63
N HIS A 281 -15.10 63.33 12.33
CA HIS A 281 -14.82 64.61 13.05
C HIS A 281 -13.80 64.62 14.20
N ALA A 282 -12.66 65.23 14.04
CA ALA A 282 -12.27 66.65 14.27
C ALA A 282 -10.78 66.79 13.96
#